data_b9f91e048008f368af82aeba4cc9a59b
#
_entry.id   b9f91e048008f368af82aeba4cc9a59b
#
_cell.length_a   1.000
_cell.length_b   1.000
_cell.length_c   1.000
_cell.angle_alpha   90.00
_cell.angle_beta   90.00
_cell.angle_gamma   90.00
#
_symmetry.space_group_name_H-M   'P 1'
#
loop_
_entity.id
_entity.type
_entity.pdbx_description
1 polymer ?
#
loop_
_entity_poly.entity_id
_entity_poly.type
_entity_poly.pdbx_seq_one_letter_code
_entity_poly.pdbx_strand_id
1 'polypeptide(L)'
;ALHGLTRFSMEDAPANSFFLEYLSRPPTAEIFFEDVLMALVFYGMPILAENNKPRLLYYLRRRGYRGFSMNRPDKIWNKLSVAEKEVGGIPNSSEDIKQAHAAAIEMYIQDHVGVKQDGTFGDLYFNELLNDWSKFDINKRTKFDASISSGLAIMANNRHLYAPNVKVEKPKININISKYSNTGSNSQIIK
;
A
#
# COMPACT_ATOMS: atom_id res chain seq x y z
N ALA A 1 15.38 -1.48 -5.29
CA ALA A 1 14.81 -2.63 -4.60
C ALA A 1 13.28 -2.58 -4.65
N LEU A 2 12.62 -3.75 -4.67
CA LEU A 2 11.19 -3.93 -4.55
C LEU A 2 10.93 -5.10 -3.59
N HIS A 3 10.00 -4.93 -2.65
CA HIS A 3 9.54 -5.99 -1.76
C HIS A 3 8.03 -6.12 -1.82
N GLY A 4 7.54 -7.36 -1.84
CA GLY A 4 6.13 -7.69 -1.78
C GLY A 4 5.77 -8.30 -0.43
N LEU A 5 4.68 -7.79 0.17
CA LEU A 5 4.17 -8.22 1.47
C LEU A 5 2.69 -8.60 1.35
N THR A 6 2.32 -9.78 1.84
CA THR A 6 0.91 -10.21 1.84
C THR A 6 0.11 -9.43 2.87
N ARG A 7 -1.07 -8.94 2.48
CA ARG A 7 -1.98 -8.24 3.39
C ARG A 7 -2.94 -9.19 4.09
N PHE A 8 -3.40 -10.18 3.37
CA PHE A 8 -4.38 -11.15 3.84
C PHE A 8 -3.77 -12.55 3.85
N SER A 9 -4.24 -13.38 4.74
CA SER A 9 -3.91 -14.80 4.71
C SER A 9 -4.48 -15.41 3.43
N MET A 10 -3.62 -16.08 2.69
CA MET A 10 -3.95 -16.86 1.49
C MET A 10 -3.66 -18.32 1.80
N GLU A 11 -4.13 -19.25 0.94
CA GLU A 11 -3.94 -20.69 1.15
C GLU A 11 -2.46 -21.06 1.35
N ASP A 12 -1.58 -20.46 0.56
CA ASP A 12 -0.13 -20.74 0.55
C ASP A 12 0.73 -19.68 1.24
N ALA A 13 0.14 -18.61 1.74
CA ALA A 13 0.90 -17.51 2.35
C ALA A 13 0.13 -16.84 3.50
N PRO A 14 0.70 -16.82 4.72
CA PRO A 14 0.09 -16.13 5.84
C PRO A 14 0.06 -14.61 5.60
N ALA A 15 -0.83 -13.90 6.32
CA ALA A 15 -0.84 -12.45 6.31
C ALA A 15 0.47 -11.88 6.88
N ASN A 16 0.85 -10.70 6.43
CA ASN A 16 2.06 -10.01 6.84
C ASN A 16 3.37 -10.78 6.57
N SER A 17 3.41 -11.57 5.51
CA SER A 17 4.60 -12.32 5.11
C SER A 17 5.21 -11.74 3.84
N PHE A 18 6.52 -11.56 3.82
CA PHE A 18 7.23 -11.19 2.62
C PHE A 18 7.28 -12.40 1.66
N PHE A 19 6.82 -12.19 0.43
CA PHE A 19 6.80 -13.23 -0.62
C PHE A 19 7.65 -12.87 -1.84
N LEU A 20 8.07 -11.61 -1.95
CA LEU A 20 8.86 -11.11 -3.07
C LEU A 20 9.99 -10.22 -2.57
N GLU A 21 11.20 -10.51 -3.02
CA GLU A 21 12.37 -9.61 -2.98
C GLU A 21 12.95 -9.48 -4.38
N TYR A 22 13.11 -8.25 -4.85
CA TYR A 22 13.77 -7.94 -6.12
C TYR A 22 14.81 -6.86 -5.90
N LEU A 23 16.07 -7.26 -5.90
CA LEU A 23 17.24 -6.40 -5.74
C LEU A 23 18.00 -6.37 -7.06
N SER A 24 17.87 -5.31 -7.83
CA SER A 24 18.51 -5.18 -9.13
C SER A 24 18.97 -3.75 -9.41
N ARG A 25 20.06 -3.65 -10.13
CA ARG A 25 20.60 -2.39 -10.69
C ARG A 25 20.84 -2.56 -12.18
N PRO A 26 19.78 -2.61 -12.99
CA PRO A 26 19.92 -2.74 -14.43
C PRO A 26 20.62 -1.51 -15.05
N PRO A 27 21.13 -1.63 -16.30
CA PRO A 27 21.83 -0.54 -16.97
C PRO A 27 21.04 0.76 -17.07
N THR A 28 19.74 0.68 -17.17
CA THR A 28 18.85 1.85 -17.20
C THR A 28 17.73 1.74 -16.16
N ALA A 29 17.28 2.87 -15.65
CA ALA A 29 16.20 2.92 -14.68
C ALA A 29 14.86 2.46 -15.30
N GLU A 30 14.69 2.64 -16.59
CA GLU A 30 13.49 2.25 -17.33
C GLU A 30 13.28 0.74 -17.32
N ILE A 31 14.36 -0.06 -17.39
CA ILE A 31 14.28 -1.52 -17.26
C ILE A 31 13.74 -1.89 -15.86
N PHE A 32 14.30 -1.28 -14.82
CA PHE A 32 13.80 -1.49 -13.46
C PHE A 32 12.32 -1.10 -13.31
N PHE A 33 11.90 0.00 -13.94
CA PHE A 33 10.52 0.46 -13.87
C PHE A 33 9.55 -0.49 -14.58
N GLU A 34 10.00 -1.09 -15.70
CA GLU A 34 9.21 -2.08 -16.42
C GLU A 34 9.10 -3.38 -15.61
N ASP A 35 10.18 -3.87 -15.01
CA ASP A 35 10.18 -5.04 -14.12
C ASP A 35 9.21 -4.82 -12.95
N VAL A 36 9.24 -3.64 -12.32
CA VAL A 36 8.30 -3.26 -11.26
C VAL A 36 6.87 -3.27 -11.78
N LEU A 37 6.60 -2.65 -12.93
CA LEU A 37 5.26 -2.63 -13.52
C LEU A 37 4.75 -4.05 -13.82
N MET A 38 5.59 -4.91 -14.40
CA MET A 38 5.23 -6.31 -14.63
C MET A 38 4.88 -7.05 -13.34
N ALA A 39 5.67 -6.85 -12.28
CA ALA A 39 5.38 -7.44 -10.97
C ALA A 39 4.03 -6.94 -10.40
N LEU A 40 3.77 -5.62 -10.46
CA LEU A 40 2.51 -5.05 -9.98
C LEU A 40 1.29 -5.63 -10.73
N VAL A 41 1.40 -5.77 -12.04
CA VAL A 41 0.33 -6.34 -12.88
C VAL A 41 0.16 -7.84 -12.60
N PHE A 42 1.26 -8.57 -12.52
CA PHE A 42 1.25 -10.03 -12.29
C PHE A 42 0.61 -10.40 -10.95
N TYR A 43 1.00 -9.69 -9.88
CA TYR A 43 0.46 -9.95 -8.53
C TYR A 43 -0.84 -9.19 -8.24
N GLY A 44 -1.23 -8.24 -9.10
CA GLY A 44 -2.41 -7.39 -8.86
C GLY A 44 -2.30 -6.51 -7.62
N MET A 45 -1.08 -6.15 -7.21
CA MET A 45 -0.82 -5.45 -5.94
C MET A 45 -0.40 -4.00 -6.16
N PRO A 46 -0.90 -3.06 -5.33
CA PRO A 46 -0.44 -1.67 -5.39
C PRO A 46 0.94 -1.52 -4.74
N ILE A 47 1.62 -0.42 -5.07
CA ILE A 47 2.93 -0.06 -4.54
C ILE A 47 2.89 1.27 -3.78
N LEU A 48 3.51 1.30 -2.60
CA LEU A 48 3.90 2.53 -1.92
C LEU A 48 5.37 2.81 -2.26
N ALA A 49 5.60 3.78 -3.12
CA ALA A 49 6.95 4.15 -3.55
C ALA A 49 7.39 5.47 -2.93
N GLU A 50 8.70 5.62 -2.77
CA GLU A 50 9.30 6.91 -2.39
C GLU A 50 9.10 7.94 -3.51
N ASN A 51 8.63 9.15 -3.15
CA ASN A 51 8.40 10.22 -4.13
C ASN A 51 9.41 11.36 -4.09
N ASN A 52 10.50 11.24 -3.34
CA ASN A 52 11.61 12.21 -3.39
C ASN A 52 12.25 12.27 -4.78
N LYS A 53 12.24 11.15 -5.51
CA LYS A 53 12.63 11.05 -6.91
C LYS A 53 11.51 10.33 -7.67
N PRO A 54 10.46 11.00 -8.07
CA PRO A 54 9.20 10.37 -8.50
C PRO A 54 9.23 9.79 -9.92
N ARG A 55 10.40 9.44 -10.47
CA ARG A 55 10.53 8.93 -11.85
C ARG A 55 9.70 7.66 -12.09
N LEU A 56 9.72 6.71 -11.15
CA LEU A 56 8.91 5.50 -11.21
C LEU A 56 7.41 5.85 -11.23
N LEU A 57 6.98 6.73 -10.35
CA LEU A 57 5.56 7.12 -10.23
C LEU A 57 5.07 7.82 -11.50
N TYR A 58 5.87 8.72 -12.08
CA TYR A 58 5.58 9.32 -13.39
C TYR A 58 5.59 8.30 -14.52
N TYR A 59 6.47 7.30 -14.45
CA TYR A 59 6.49 6.20 -15.41
C TYR A 59 5.17 5.41 -15.37
N LEU A 60 4.74 4.96 -14.18
CA LEU A 60 3.48 4.26 -14.00
C LEU A 60 2.29 5.09 -14.50
N ARG A 61 2.25 6.39 -14.17
CA ARG A 61 1.21 7.30 -14.66
C ARG A 61 1.18 7.40 -16.19
N ARG A 62 2.33 7.62 -16.83
CA ARG A 62 2.42 7.71 -18.30
C ARG A 62 1.96 6.43 -19.01
N ARG A 63 2.24 5.28 -18.39
CA ARG A 63 1.83 3.97 -18.89
C ARG A 63 0.35 3.66 -18.62
N GLY A 64 -0.40 4.56 -17.96
CA GLY A 64 -1.81 4.36 -17.59
C GLY A 64 -2.05 3.57 -16.31
N TYR A 65 -1.00 3.26 -15.55
CA TYR A 65 -1.04 2.44 -14.34
C TYR A 65 -0.98 3.25 -13.03
N ARG A 66 -1.43 4.51 -13.06
CA ARG A 66 -1.49 5.36 -11.85
C ARG A 66 -2.24 4.69 -10.69
N GLY A 67 -3.24 3.86 -11.01
CA GLY A 67 -4.04 3.14 -10.01
C GLY A 67 -3.25 2.21 -9.11
N PHE A 68 -2.10 1.72 -9.54
CA PHE A 68 -1.20 0.93 -8.71
C PHE A 68 -0.38 1.77 -7.72
N SER A 69 -0.21 3.07 -7.93
CA SER A 69 0.53 3.93 -7.01
C SER A 69 -0.34 4.30 -5.82
N MET A 70 0.01 3.82 -4.64
CA MET A 70 -0.65 4.21 -3.39
C MET A 70 -0.35 5.66 -3.05
N ASN A 71 -1.31 6.33 -2.43
CA ASN A 71 -1.02 7.61 -1.78
C ASN A 71 -0.40 7.34 -0.41
N ARG A 72 0.24 8.36 0.16
CA ARG A 72 0.83 8.26 1.49
C ARG A 72 -0.23 7.89 2.53
N PRO A 73 0.02 6.85 3.36
CA PRO A 73 -0.99 6.33 4.27
C PRO A 73 -1.24 7.20 5.50
N ASP A 74 -0.32 8.10 5.84
CA ASP A 74 -0.37 8.99 7.01
C ASP A 74 -1.27 10.22 6.81
N LYS A 75 -1.79 10.44 5.59
CA LYS A 75 -2.68 11.56 5.29
C LYS A 75 -4.01 11.11 4.69
N ILE A 76 -5.07 11.76 5.13
CA ILE A 76 -6.40 11.60 4.54
C ILE A 76 -6.41 12.22 3.13
N TRP A 77 -7.12 11.60 2.19
CA TRP A 77 -7.22 12.07 0.81
C TRP A 77 -7.48 13.57 0.65
N ASN A 78 -8.37 14.14 1.48
CA ASN A 78 -8.72 15.56 1.41
C ASN A 78 -7.56 16.49 1.83
N LYS A 79 -6.58 15.99 2.58
CA LYS A 79 -5.40 16.74 3.02
C LYS A 79 -4.21 16.61 2.07
N LEU A 80 -4.32 15.77 1.04
CA LEU A 80 -3.30 15.63 0.01
C LEU A 80 -3.32 16.83 -0.93
N SER A 81 -2.15 17.33 -1.28
CA SER A 81 -1.98 18.31 -2.34
C SER A 81 -2.39 17.74 -3.71
N VAL A 82 -2.63 18.59 -4.69
CA VAL A 82 -2.93 18.18 -6.06
C VAL A 82 -1.82 17.29 -6.62
N ALA A 83 -0.56 17.67 -6.42
CA ALA A 83 0.59 16.90 -6.87
C ALA A 83 0.67 15.51 -6.22
N GLU A 84 0.41 15.41 -4.89
CA GLU A 84 0.37 14.11 -4.19
C GLU A 84 -0.75 13.20 -4.73
N LYS A 85 -1.93 13.76 -5.01
CA LYS A 85 -3.04 13.01 -5.61
C LYS A 85 -2.72 12.51 -7.02
N GLU A 86 -2.00 13.32 -7.76
CA GLU A 86 -1.68 13.07 -9.16
C GLU A 86 -0.67 11.92 -9.34
N VAL A 87 0.33 11.83 -8.48
CA VAL A 87 1.45 10.89 -8.62
C VAL A 87 1.41 9.78 -7.60
N GLY A 88 0.98 10.07 -6.37
CA GLY A 88 1.05 9.15 -5.24
C GLY A 88 2.43 9.10 -4.58
N GLY A 89 2.69 8.00 -3.86
CA GLY A 89 3.93 7.79 -3.13
C GLY A 89 3.99 8.54 -1.79
N ILE A 90 5.12 8.38 -1.10
CA ILE A 90 5.38 9.00 0.20
C ILE A 90 6.72 9.74 0.18
N PRO A 91 6.79 11.00 0.66
CA PRO A 91 8.06 11.70 0.82
C PRO A 91 8.82 11.10 1.99
N ASN A 92 9.99 10.55 1.72
CA ASN A 92 10.82 9.90 2.72
C ASN A 92 11.94 10.81 3.24
N SER A 93 11.75 12.12 3.18
CA SER A 93 12.73 13.13 3.57
C SER A 93 12.46 13.77 4.93
N SER A 94 11.21 13.78 5.40
CA SER A 94 10.88 14.33 6.73
C SER A 94 11.32 13.40 7.85
N GLU A 95 11.73 13.97 8.97
CA GLU A 95 12.18 13.20 10.13
C GLU A 95 11.08 12.27 10.67
N ASP A 96 9.85 12.77 10.75
CA ASP A 96 8.70 11.98 11.22
C ASP A 96 8.48 10.72 10.36
N ILE A 97 8.62 10.83 9.03
CA ILE A 97 8.47 9.68 8.12
C ILE A 97 9.64 8.71 8.28
N LYS A 98 10.85 9.21 8.48
CA LYS A 98 12.01 8.34 8.74
C LYS A 98 11.84 7.54 10.04
N GLN A 99 11.42 8.21 11.11
CA GLN A 99 11.16 7.56 12.39
C GLN A 99 10.02 6.53 12.27
N ALA A 100 8.91 6.89 11.63
CA ALA A 100 7.80 5.97 11.38
C ALA A 100 8.25 4.75 10.55
N HIS A 101 9.12 4.96 9.56
CA HIS A 101 9.67 3.89 8.74
C HIS A 101 10.57 2.93 9.56
N ALA A 102 11.46 3.47 10.39
CA ALA A 102 12.33 2.65 11.24
C ALA A 102 11.50 1.87 12.29
N ALA A 103 10.56 2.53 12.95
CA ALA A 103 9.64 1.89 13.89
C ALA A 103 8.81 0.78 13.23
N ALA A 104 8.37 0.96 11.99
CA ALA A 104 7.64 -0.07 11.25
C ALA A 104 8.49 -1.34 11.03
N ILE A 105 9.76 -1.18 10.68
CA ILE A 105 10.69 -2.32 10.52
C ILE A 105 10.92 -3.00 11.87
N GLU A 106 11.20 -2.22 12.92
CA GLU A 106 11.46 -2.76 14.27
C GLU A 106 10.27 -3.57 14.78
N MET A 107 9.05 -3.03 14.70
CA MET A 107 7.83 -3.72 15.09
C MET A 107 7.63 -5.00 14.26
N TYR A 108 7.87 -4.94 12.96
CA TYR A 108 7.74 -6.12 12.11
C TYR A 108 8.73 -7.22 12.51
N ILE A 109 9.97 -6.87 12.80
CA ILE A 109 10.99 -7.84 13.26
C ILE A 109 10.55 -8.49 14.58
N GLN A 110 10.05 -7.71 15.54
CA GLN A 110 9.58 -8.23 16.82
C GLN A 110 8.37 -9.16 16.66
N ASP A 111 7.43 -8.81 15.80
CA ASP A 111 6.16 -9.53 15.66
C ASP A 111 6.25 -10.76 14.73
N HIS A 112 7.14 -10.73 13.72
CA HIS A 112 7.10 -11.70 12.63
C HIS A 112 8.43 -12.42 12.35
N VAL A 113 9.57 -11.95 12.86
CA VAL A 113 10.88 -12.53 12.51
C VAL A 113 11.53 -13.23 13.71
N GLY A 114 11.32 -12.74 14.91
CA GLY A 114 11.90 -13.29 16.13
C GLY A 114 11.21 -14.57 16.62
N VAL A 115 11.61 -14.99 17.83
CA VAL A 115 10.92 -16.07 18.54
C VAL A 115 9.56 -15.56 18.98
N LYS A 116 8.49 -16.20 18.52
CA LYS A 116 7.11 -15.89 18.88
C LYS A 116 6.80 -16.33 20.31
N GLN A 117 5.69 -15.83 20.87
CA GLN A 117 5.25 -16.18 22.23
C GLN A 117 4.98 -17.67 22.44
N ASP A 118 4.63 -18.39 21.39
CA ASP A 118 4.43 -19.83 21.37
C ASP A 118 5.73 -20.64 21.24
N GLY A 119 6.88 -19.98 21.18
CA GLY A 119 8.18 -20.58 21.01
C GLY A 119 8.54 -20.95 19.58
N THR A 120 7.69 -20.65 18.60
CA THR A 120 7.99 -20.84 17.18
C THR A 120 8.82 -19.66 16.64
N PHE A 121 9.57 -19.91 15.56
CA PHE A 121 10.32 -18.87 14.88
C PHE A 121 9.45 -18.22 13.81
N GLY A 122 9.67 -16.93 13.59
CA GLY A 122 9.08 -16.23 12.45
C GLY A 122 9.72 -16.67 11.13
N ASP A 123 8.92 -16.57 10.06
CA ASP A 123 9.33 -16.98 8.71
C ASP A 123 9.74 -15.78 7.86
N LEU A 124 11.04 -15.59 7.70
CA LEU A 124 11.59 -14.65 6.72
C LEU A 124 12.71 -15.34 5.94
N TYR A 125 12.47 -15.54 4.63
CA TYR A 125 13.35 -16.34 3.77
C TYR A 125 14.38 -15.50 3.00
N PHE A 126 14.35 -14.16 3.12
CA PHE A 126 15.21 -13.26 2.36
C PHE A 126 16.46 -12.87 3.15
N ASN A 127 17.56 -13.56 2.87
CA ASN A 127 18.82 -13.34 3.57
C ASN A 127 19.42 -11.94 3.33
N GLU A 128 19.25 -11.40 2.13
CA GLU A 128 19.75 -10.06 1.80
C GLU A 128 19.00 -9.00 2.58
N LEU A 129 17.68 -9.16 2.75
CA LEU A 129 16.87 -8.28 3.58
C LEU A 129 17.29 -8.34 5.05
N LEU A 130 17.49 -9.54 5.60
CA LEU A 130 17.94 -9.71 6.99
C LEU A 130 19.31 -9.08 7.21
N ASN A 131 20.23 -9.26 6.28
CA ASN A 131 21.58 -8.67 6.33
C ASN A 131 21.52 -7.14 6.22
N ASP A 132 20.60 -6.59 5.43
CA ASP A 132 20.41 -5.14 5.29
C ASP A 132 19.81 -4.55 6.58
N TRP A 133 18.77 -5.20 7.15
CA TRP A 133 18.17 -4.79 8.42
C TRP A 133 19.15 -4.83 9.60
N SER A 134 20.04 -5.84 9.67
CA SER A 134 21.02 -5.96 10.74
C SER A 134 22.02 -4.80 10.80
N LYS A 135 22.19 -4.08 9.70
CA LYS A 135 23.11 -2.96 9.55
C LYS A 135 22.40 -1.62 9.35
N PHE A 136 21.07 -1.64 9.34
CA PHE A 136 20.27 -0.46 8.98
C PHE A 136 20.56 0.71 9.92
N ASP A 137 20.98 1.83 9.35
CA ASP A 137 21.19 3.10 10.02
C ASP A 137 20.30 4.16 9.36
N ILE A 138 19.35 4.64 10.13
CA ILE A 138 18.38 5.64 9.69
C ILE A 138 19.03 6.94 9.18
N ASN A 139 20.22 7.27 9.69
CA ASN A 139 20.98 8.46 9.27
C ASN A 139 21.77 8.25 7.98
N LYS A 140 21.99 6.99 7.57
CA LYS A 140 22.75 6.62 6.37
C LYS A 140 21.94 5.85 5.35
N ARG A 141 20.67 6.13 5.24
CA ARG A 141 19.64 5.38 4.49
C ARG A 141 19.99 5.07 3.02
N THR A 142 20.81 5.90 2.37
CA THR A 142 21.16 5.71 0.94
C THR A 142 21.94 4.44 0.64
N LYS A 143 22.36 3.70 1.66
CA LYS A 143 23.11 2.42 1.53
C LYS A 143 22.21 1.20 1.77
N PHE A 144 20.96 1.39 2.15
CA PHE A 144 20.07 0.35 2.64
C PHE A 144 18.79 0.25 1.78
N ASP A 145 18.97 -0.07 0.51
CA ASP A 145 17.87 -0.11 -0.47
C ASP A 145 16.81 -1.17 -0.11
N ALA A 146 17.23 -2.32 0.44
CA ALA A 146 16.32 -3.38 0.87
C ALA A 146 15.51 -2.95 2.09
N SER A 147 16.14 -2.35 3.10
CA SER A 147 15.46 -1.81 4.29
C SER A 147 14.45 -0.73 3.91
N ILE A 148 14.81 0.18 2.98
CA ILE A 148 13.89 1.24 2.53
C ILE A 148 12.66 0.66 1.85
N SER A 149 12.84 -0.26 0.90
CA SER A 149 11.70 -0.81 0.14
C SER A 149 10.83 -1.74 1.00
N SER A 150 11.41 -2.56 1.87
CA SER A 150 10.66 -3.42 2.79
C SER A 150 9.89 -2.63 3.85
N GLY A 151 10.51 -1.61 4.43
CA GLY A 151 9.82 -0.74 5.39
C GLY A 151 8.64 0.02 4.76
N LEU A 152 8.76 0.45 3.49
CA LEU A 152 7.62 1.02 2.77
C LEU A 152 6.52 -0.02 2.51
N ALA A 153 6.86 -1.29 2.25
CA ALA A 153 5.87 -2.36 2.11
C ALA A 153 5.12 -2.61 3.44
N ILE A 154 5.84 -2.61 4.58
CA ILE A 154 5.25 -2.73 5.91
C ILE A 154 4.32 -1.55 6.21
N MET A 155 4.76 -0.32 5.96
CA MET A 155 3.94 0.89 6.13
C MET A 155 2.69 0.86 5.26
N ALA A 156 2.81 0.41 4.01
CA ALA A 156 1.67 0.26 3.09
C ALA A 156 0.64 -0.76 3.60
N ASN A 157 1.10 -1.79 4.30
CA ASN A 157 0.24 -2.86 4.82
C ASN A 157 -0.43 -2.51 6.15
N ASN A 158 -0.03 -1.41 6.80
CA ASN A 158 -0.61 -1.00 8.07
C ASN A 158 -2.08 -0.60 7.90
N ARG A 159 -3.00 -1.40 8.46
CA ARG A 159 -4.46 -1.25 8.31
C ARG A 159 -4.98 0.06 8.90
N HIS A 160 -4.33 0.58 9.94
CA HIS A 160 -4.75 1.82 10.59
C HIS A 160 -4.45 3.05 9.74
N LEU A 161 -3.43 2.99 8.88
CA LEU A 161 -3.07 4.06 7.97
C LEU A 161 -3.81 3.96 6.63
N TYR A 162 -4.29 2.76 6.26
CA TYR A 162 -5.00 2.49 5.02
C TYR A 162 -6.49 2.24 5.27
N ALA A 163 -7.17 3.21 5.85
CA ALA A 163 -8.61 3.26 5.77
C ALA A 163 -8.97 4.01 4.47
N PRO A 164 -9.54 3.35 3.46
CA PRO A 164 -10.06 4.07 2.31
C PRO A 164 -11.20 4.96 2.81
N ASN A 165 -10.97 6.25 2.90
CA ASN A 165 -12.03 7.24 3.11
C ASN A 165 -12.86 7.38 1.82
N VAL A 166 -13.35 6.28 1.31
CA VAL A 166 -14.47 6.30 0.40
C VAL A 166 -15.69 6.54 1.28
N LYS A 167 -16.03 7.81 1.49
CA LYS A 167 -17.43 8.13 1.72
C LYS A 167 -18.16 7.67 0.46
N VAL A 168 -18.63 6.43 0.48
CA VAL A 168 -19.69 6.02 -0.43
C VAL A 168 -20.85 6.93 -0.05
N GLU A 169 -21.01 8.02 -0.79
CA GLU A 169 -22.28 8.74 -0.76
C GLU A 169 -23.30 7.73 -1.24
N LYS A 170 -24.01 7.15 -0.27
CA LYS A 170 -25.14 6.31 -0.58
C LYS A 170 -26.03 7.16 -1.48
N PRO A 171 -26.34 6.74 -2.71
CA PRO A 171 -27.25 7.50 -3.55
C PRO A 171 -28.50 7.78 -2.71
N LYS A 172 -28.83 9.05 -2.52
CA LYS A 172 -30.09 9.42 -1.89
C LYS A 172 -31.17 9.01 -2.86
N ILE A 173 -31.67 7.80 -2.69
CA ILE A 173 -32.86 7.35 -3.42
C ILE A 173 -34.01 8.16 -2.84
N ASN A 174 -34.31 9.28 -3.45
CA ASN A 174 -35.54 10.02 -3.19
C ASN A 174 -36.70 9.20 -3.80
N ILE A 175 -37.15 8.21 -3.05
CA ILE A 175 -38.43 7.55 -3.37
C ILE A 175 -39.50 8.55 -2.99
N ASN A 176 -40.07 9.21 -3.97
CA ASN A 176 -41.18 10.14 -3.77
C ASN A 176 -42.44 9.30 -3.58
N ILE A 177 -42.67 8.81 -2.34
CA ILE A 177 -43.76 7.92 -1.95
C ILE A 177 -45.13 8.56 -2.24
N SER A 178 -45.21 9.91 -2.28
CA SER A 178 -46.42 10.63 -2.59
C SER A 178 -46.94 10.39 -4.03
N LYS A 179 -46.15 9.92 -4.95
CA LYS A 179 -46.59 9.54 -6.31
C LYS A 179 -47.26 8.16 -6.38
N TYR A 180 -47.06 7.33 -5.36
CA TYR A 180 -47.61 5.95 -5.34
C TYR A 180 -48.78 5.78 -4.40
N SER A 181 -49.13 6.77 -3.56
CA SER A 181 -50.24 6.70 -2.64
C SER A 181 -51.59 7.09 -3.26
N ASN A 182 -51.61 7.56 -4.51
CA ASN A 182 -52.86 8.00 -5.17
C ASN A 182 -53.40 7.06 -6.26
N THR A 183 -52.91 5.83 -6.33
CA THR A 183 -53.46 4.83 -7.25
C THR A 183 -54.09 3.67 -6.50
N GLY A 184 -55.05 3.95 -5.62
CA GLY A 184 -55.67 2.85 -4.90
C GLY A 184 -56.81 3.25 -4.00
N SER A 185 -57.88 3.80 -4.54
CA SER A 185 -59.19 3.63 -3.95
C SER A 185 -60.29 4.22 -4.86
N ASN A 186 -60.61 3.49 -5.90
CA ASN A 186 -61.92 3.56 -6.48
C ASN A 186 -62.43 2.12 -6.67
N SER A 187 -62.68 1.44 -5.57
CA SER A 187 -63.60 0.31 -5.57
C SER A 187 -65.02 0.88 -5.46
N GLN A 188 -65.62 1.16 -6.57
CA GLN A 188 -67.10 1.31 -6.62
C GLN A 188 -67.72 -0.03 -6.30
N ILE A 189 -68.31 -0.11 -5.13
CA ILE A 189 -69.25 -1.18 -4.78
C ILE A 189 -70.51 -0.95 -5.62
N ILE A 190 -70.71 -1.77 -6.63
CA ILE A 190 -71.99 -1.88 -7.33
C ILE A 190 -72.88 -2.76 -6.49
N LYS A 191 -74.01 -2.20 -6.05
CA LYS A 191 -75.14 -2.94 -5.44
C LYS A 191 -75.88 -3.71 -6.51
#